data_af85e07ad28bfde07de237751a2537e4
#
_entry.id   af85e07ad28bfde07de237751a2537e4
#
_cell.length_a   1.000
_cell.length_b   1.000
_cell.length_c   1.000
_cell.angle_alpha   90.00
_cell.angle_beta   90.00
_cell.angle_gamma   90.00
#
_symmetry.space_group_name_H-M   'P 1'
#
loop_
_entity.id
_entity.type
_entity.pdbx_description
1 polymer ?
#
loop_
_entity_poly.entity_id
_entity_poly.type
_entity_poly.pdbx_seq_one_letter_code
_entity_poly.pdbx_strand_id
1 'polypeptide(L)'
;MSVIANLFSAAMYAFVLQNLIFTGGYGASEAVRMAAKPKQLFPLTAFITFFSTFGSIFCVLLEQIPFISALSEIQHSLIFLLVICILYVLMLILLKAVFKAKKRTVRRLGVAAFNTLVLAVPFINYRATFGIAEAIGVGIGLSLIHI
;
A
#
# COMPACT_ATOMS: atom_id res chain seq x y z
N MET A 1 -13.89 10.32 -18.93
CA MET A 1 -14.05 8.90 -18.53
C MET A 1 -14.71 8.86 -17.16
N SER A 2 -15.51 7.83 -16.85
CA SER A 2 -16.11 7.72 -15.50
C SER A 2 -15.01 7.38 -14.47
N VAL A 3 -15.20 7.87 -13.24
CA VAL A 3 -14.27 7.58 -12.11
C VAL A 3 -14.05 6.07 -11.95
N ILE A 4 -15.11 5.28 -12.15
CA ILE A 4 -15.06 3.81 -12.07
C ILE A 4 -14.15 3.24 -13.17
N ALA A 5 -14.22 3.77 -14.39
CA ALA A 5 -13.36 3.31 -15.48
C ALA A 5 -11.88 3.62 -15.21
N ASN A 6 -11.58 4.80 -14.68
CA ASN A 6 -10.21 5.17 -14.29
C ASN A 6 -9.67 4.26 -13.17
N LEU A 7 -10.47 4.02 -12.14
CA LEU A 7 -10.11 3.13 -11.04
C LEU A 7 -9.82 1.70 -11.54
N PHE A 8 -10.74 1.15 -12.36
CA PHE A 8 -10.58 -0.20 -12.89
C PHE A 8 -9.38 -0.31 -13.83
N SER A 9 -9.22 0.67 -14.73
CA SER A 9 -8.08 0.73 -15.66
C SER A 9 -6.74 0.81 -14.91
N ALA A 10 -6.65 1.67 -13.88
CA ALA A 10 -5.45 1.78 -13.04
C ALA A 10 -5.16 0.50 -12.25
N ALA A 11 -6.20 -0.16 -11.72
CA ALA A 11 -6.05 -1.43 -11.03
C ALA A 11 -5.53 -2.54 -11.96
N MET A 12 -6.10 -2.65 -13.16
CA MET A 12 -5.67 -3.63 -14.16
C MET A 12 -4.24 -3.35 -14.67
N TYR A 13 -3.92 -2.08 -14.91
CA TYR A 13 -2.57 -1.67 -15.29
C TYR A 13 -1.55 -2.06 -14.22
N ALA A 14 -1.85 -1.75 -12.96
CA ALA A 14 -0.99 -2.08 -11.83
C ALA A 14 -0.82 -3.59 -11.65
N PHE A 15 -1.91 -4.35 -11.75
CA PHE A 15 -1.89 -5.80 -11.58
C PHE A 15 -1.12 -6.52 -12.70
N VAL A 16 -1.33 -6.12 -13.97
CA VAL A 16 -0.80 -6.84 -15.14
C VAL A 16 0.55 -6.29 -15.57
N LEU A 17 0.65 -4.96 -15.78
CA LEU A 17 1.82 -4.34 -16.40
C LEU A 17 2.86 -3.86 -15.39
N GLN A 18 2.43 -3.37 -14.23
CA GLN A 18 3.33 -2.97 -13.15
C GLN A 18 3.42 -4.03 -12.05
N ASN A 19 3.46 -5.30 -12.41
CA ASN A 19 3.63 -6.34 -11.41
C ASN A 19 4.99 -6.19 -10.69
N LEU A 20 4.98 -5.49 -9.58
CA LEU A 20 6.20 -5.12 -8.83
C LEU A 20 6.96 -6.31 -8.28
N ILE A 21 6.30 -7.46 -8.09
CA ILE A 21 6.99 -8.69 -7.68
C ILE A 21 7.87 -9.19 -8.82
N PHE A 22 7.34 -9.25 -10.05
CA PHE A 22 8.09 -9.74 -11.19
C PHE A 22 9.08 -8.73 -11.77
N THR A 23 8.73 -7.43 -11.78
CA THR A 23 9.57 -6.39 -12.38
C THR A 23 10.64 -5.86 -11.43
N GLY A 24 10.34 -5.75 -10.14
CA GLY A 24 11.24 -5.13 -9.15
C GLY A 24 11.54 -5.98 -7.92
N GLY A 25 10.95 -7.17 -7.79
CA GLY A 25 11.12 -8.01 -6.61
C GLY A 25 10.49 -7.46 -5.33
N TYR A 26 9.69 -6.37 -5.43
CA TYR A 26 9.06 -5.76 -4.26
C TYR A 26 8.03 -6.70 -3.63
N GLY A 27 8.25 -7.04 -2.36
CA GLY A 27 7.38 -7.97 -1.64
C GLY A 27 7.61 -9.46 -1.97
N ALA A 28 8.55 -9.81 -2.85
CA ALA A 28 8.83 -11.19 -3.26
C ALA A 28 9.19 -12.09 -2.07
N SER A 29 9.97 -11.60 -1.12
CA SER A 29 10.34 -12.35 0.09
C SER A 29 9.11 -12.78 0.91
N GLU A 30 8.12 -11.91 1.05
CA GLU A 30 6.88 -12.24 1.74
C GLU A 30 5.98 -13.16 0.90
N ALA A 31 5.93 -12.97 -0.42
CA ALA A 31 5.19 -13.85 -1.32
C ALA A 31 5.72 -15.30 -1.26
N VAL A 32 7.03 -15.49 -1.35
CA VAL A 32 7.68 -16.82 -1.24
C VAL A 32 7.44 -17.43 0.15
N ARG A 33 7.58 -16.64 1.21
CA ARG A 33 7.34 -17.11 2.57
C ARG A 33 5.88 -17.51 2.82
N MET A 34 4.93 -16.83 2.18
CA MET A 34 3.50 -17.09 2.32
C MET A 34 3.01 -18.23 1.42
N ALA A 35 3.67 -18.50 0.29
CA ALA A 35 3.39 -19.67 -0.54
C ALA A 35 3.48 -20.97 0.25
N ALA A 36 4.39 -21.04 1.23
CA ALA A 36 4.50 -22.18 2.14
C ALA A 36 3.37 -22.28 3.18
N LYS A 37 2.55 -21.24 3.36
CA LYS A 37 1.49 -21.18 4.37
C LYS A 37 0.22 -20.47 3.86
N PRO A 38 -0.51 -21.04 2.91
CA PRO A 38 -1.62 -20.38 2.21
C PRO A 38 -2.73 -19.85 3.13
N LYS A 39 -3.00 -20.53 4.27
CA LYS A 39 -3.97 -20.05 5.27
C LYS A 39 -3.60 -18.70 5.92
N GLN A 40 -2.39 -18.23 5.75
CA GLN A 40 -1.91 -16.94 6.27
C GLN A 40 -1.89 -15.84 5.21
N LEU A 41 -2.05 -16.21 3.95
CA LEU A 41 -1.99 -15.30 2.80
C LEU A 41 -3.12 -14.27 2.87
N PHE A 42 -4.37 -14.73 2.97
CA PHE A 42 -5.53 -13.85 2.95
C PHE A 42 -5.48 -12.70 4.00
N PRO A 43 -5.25 -12.96 5.31
CA PRO A 43 -5.18 -11.87 6.28
C PRO A 43 -3.95 -10.96 6.07
N LEU A 44 -2.85 -11.47 5.51
CA LEU A 44 -1.71 -10.62 5.19
C LEU A 44 -2.03 -9.70 4.00
N THR A 45 -2.59 -10.26 2.94
CA THR A 45 -3.01 -9.50 1.75
C THR A 45 -4.01 -8.41 2.13
N ALA A 46 -5.00 -8.71 2.98
CA ALA A 46 -5.96 -7.71 3.46
C ALA A 46 -5.27 -6.52 4.16
N PHE A 47 -4.24 -6.76 4.97
CA PHE A 47 -3.46 -5.68 5.58
C PHE A 47 -2.61 -4.93 4.56
N ILE A 48 -1.98 -5.63 3.61
CA ILE A 48 -1.21 -4.99 2.54
C ILE A 48 -2.14 -4.09 1.70
N THR A 49 -3.31 -4.60 1.30
CA THR A 49 -4.32 -3.81 0.57
C THR A 49 -4.72 -2.56 1.36
N PHE A 50 -4.99 -2.72 2.65
CA PHE A 50 -5.33 -1.60 3.52
C PHE A 50 -4.22 -0.53 3.50
N PHE A 51 -2.98 -0.90 3.82
CA PHE A 51 -1.89 0.06 3.91
C PHE A 51 -1.53 0.68 2.55
N SER A 52 -1.53 -0.09 1.47
CA SER A 52 -1.22 0.44 0.14
C SER A 52 -2.30 1.40 -0.34
N THR A 53 -3.58 1.06 -0.15
CA THR A 53 -4.69 1.91 -0.59
C THR A 53 -4.80 3.18 0.26
N PHE A 54 -4.88 3.05 1.58
CA PHE A 54 -5.00 4.21 2.46
C PHE A 54 -3.72 5.06 2.47
N GLY A 55 -2.54 4.43 2.45
CA GLY A 55 -1.27 5.14 2.31
C GLY A 55 -1.24 5.99 1.04
N SER A 56 -1.67 5.43 -0.10
CA SER A 56 -1.75 6.16 -1.37
C SER A 56 -2.73 7.32 -1.31
N ILE A 57 -3.93 7.12 -0.76
CA ILE A 57 -4.92 8.20 -0.63
C ILE A 57 -4.34 9.35 0.18
N PHE A 58 -3.77 9.07 1.35
CA PHE A 58 -3.20 10.12 2.19
C PHE A 58 -2.02 10.82 1.53
N CYS A 59 -1.16 10.09 0.82
CA CYS A 59 -0.04 10.70 0.10
C CYS A 59 -0.53 11.63 -1.02
N VAL A 60 -1.51 11.20 -1.84
CA VAL A 60 -2.10 12.05 -2.89
C VAL A 60 -2.77 13.29 -2.30
N LEU A 61 -3.45 13.17 -1.16
CA LEU A 61 -4.05 14.33 -0.48
C LEU A 61 -2.99 15.30 0.04
N LEU A 62 -1.89 14.79 0.58
CA LEU A 62 -0.78 15.63 1.06
C LEU A 62 -0.09 16.38 -0.09
N GLU A 63 0.02 15.77 -1.28
CA GLU A 63 0.59 16.41 -2.46
C GLU A 63 -0.22 17.59 -2.99
N GLN A 64 -1.51 17.68 -2.63
CA GLN A 64 -2.33 18.87 -2.96
C GLN A 64 -1.92 20.11 -2.15
N ILE A 65 -1.11 19.95 -1.11
CA ILE A 65 -0.59 21.06 -0.31
C ILE A 65 0.63 21.65 -1.04
N PRO A 66 0.60 22.94 -1.44
CA PRO A 66 1.65 23.57 -2.26
C PRO A 66 3.05 23.47 -1.64
N PHE A 67 3.15 23.48 -0.32
CA PHE A 67 4.41 23.33 0.40
C PHE A 67 5.01 21.92 0.21
N ILE A 68 4.17 20.88 0.20
CA ILE A 68 4.62 19.50 0.05
C ILE A 68 4.98 19.21 -1.40
N SER A 69 4.17 19.67 -2.35
CA SER A 69 4.43 19.45 -3.79
C SER A 69 5.73 20.09 -4.28
N ALA A 70 6.27 21.09 -3.57
CA ALA A 70 7.53 21.75 -3.89
C ALA A 70 8.77 21.03 -3.32
N LEU A 71 8.60 19.95 -2.57
CA LEU A 71 9.70 19.21 -1.94
C LEU A 71 10.46 18.33 -2.94
N SER A 72 11.69 17.95 -2.59
CA SER A 72 12.47 17.00 -3.37
C SER A 72 11.94 15.56 -3.27
N GLU A 73 12.28 14.68 -4.21
CA GLU A 73 11.89 13.26 -4.19
C GLU A 73 12.26 12.54 -2.89
N ILE A 74 13.40 12.88 -2.31
CA ILE A 74 13.87 12.30 -1.04
C ILE A 74 12.94 12.71 0.11
N GLN A 75 12.55 13.97 0.14
CA GLN A 75 11.64 14.49 1.17
C GLN A 75 10.25 13.88 1.04
N HIS A 76 9.74 13.71 -0.19
CA HIS A 76 8.48 12.98 -0.45
C HIS A 76 8.56 11.55 0.09
N SER A 77 9.66 10.83 -0.16
CA SER A 77 9.83 9.45 0.35
C SER A 77 9.77 9.39 1.88
N LEU A 78 10.36 10.37 2.57
CA LEU A 78 10.31 10.45 4.03
C LEU A 78 8.89 10.74 4.54
N ILE A 79 8.15 11.62 3.86
CA ILE A 79 6.76 11.92 4.20
C ILE A 79 5.89 10.67 4.00
N PHE A 80 6.05 9.96 2.90
CA PHE A 80 5.31 8.72 2.63
C PHE A 80 5.58 7.65 3.68
N LEU A 81 6.84 7.48 4.07
CA LEU A 81 7.21 6.59 5.17
C LEU A 81 6.53 7.01 6.48
N LEU A 82 6.54 8.30 6.79
CA LEU A 82 5.88 8.84 7.99
C LEU A 82 4.37 8.55 7.98
N VAL A 83 3.69 8.75 6.86
CA VAL A 83 2.27 8.43 6.69
C VAL A 83 2.00 6.96 7.00
N ILE A 84 2.79 6.05 6.43
CA ILE A 84 2.65 4.61 6.69
C ILE A 84 2.90 4.28 8.17
N CYS A 85 3.88 4.92 8.82
CA CYS A 85 4.13 4.76 10.26
C CYS A 85 2.93 5.22 11.10
N ILE A 86 2.32 6.37 10.77
CA ILE A 86 1.13 6.88 11.46
C ILE A 86 -0.04 5.91 11.27
N LEU A 87 -0.31 5.47 10.04
CA LEU A 87 -1.35 4.48 9.76
C LEU A 87 -1.13 3.17 10.52
N TYR A 88 0.13 2.72 10.60
CA TYR A 88 0.49 1.53 11.38
C TYR A 88 0.14 1.68 12.87
N VAL A 89 0.51 2.82 13.47
CA VAL A 89 0.22 3.09 14.89
C VAL A 89 -1.29 3.16 15.13
N LEU A 90 -2.03 3.87 14.29
CA LEU A 90 -3.49 3.96 14.38
C LEU A 90 -4.15 2.58 14.28
N MET A 91 -3.75 1.77 13.30
CA MET A 91 -4.28 0.42 13.14
C MET A 91 -3.87 -0.51 14.28
N LEU A 92 -2.68 -0.34 14.84
CA LEU A 92 -2.22 -1.08 16.01
C LEU A 92 -3.09 -0.78 17.24
N ILE A 93 -3.39 0.50 17.48
CA ILE A 93 -4.24 0.95 18.59
C ILE A 93 -5.65 0.36 18.38
N LEU A 94 -6.21 0.49 17.18
CA LEU A 94 -7.53 -0.03 16.83
C LEU A 94 -7.61 -1.55 17.08
N LEU A 95 -6.65 -2.31 16.59
CA LEU A 95 -6.63 -3.76 16.75
C LEU A 95 -6.48 -4.19 18.20
N LYS A 96 -5.69 -3.48 19.01
CA LYS A 96 -5.49 -3.81 20.41
C LYS A 96 -6.64 -3.34 21.29
N ALA A 97 -7.09 -2.09 21.13
CA ALA A 97 -8.09 -1.47 22.00
C ALA A 97 -9.53 -1.95 21.69
N VAL A 98 -9.88 -2.03 20.38
CA VAL A 98 -11.24 -2.37 19.95
C VAL A 98 -11.40 -3.88 19.74
N PHE A 99 -10.52 -4.48 18.93
CA PHE A 99 -10.65 -5.90 18.54
C PHE A 99 -9.93 -6.87 19.46
N LYS A 100 -9.20 -6.41 20.49
CA LYS A 100 -8.43 -7.25 21.42
C LYS A 100 -7.62 -8.33 20.68
N ALA A 101 -6.99 -7.94 19.57
CA ALA A 101 -6.37 -8.85 18.62
C ALA A 101 -5.20 -9.62 19.25
N LYS A 102 -5.09 -10.91 18.88
CA LYS A 102 -4.01 -11.79 19.34
C LYS A 102 -2.64 -11.29 18.87
N LYS A 103 -1.57 -11.56 19.63
CA LYS A 103 -0.17 -11.21 19.30
C LYS A 103 0.23 -11.60 17.86
N ARG A 104 -0.31 -12.71 17.34
CA ARG A 104 -0.05 -13.18 15.99
C ARG A 104 -0.59 -12.23 14.91
N THR A 105 -1.78 -11.65 15.13
CA THR A 105 -2.39 -10.66 14.22
C THR A 105 -1.59 -9.35 14.23
N VAL A 106 -1.19 -8.89 15.41
CA VAL A 106 -0.37 -7.68 15.56
C VAL A 106 0.97 -7.84 14.85
N ARG A 107 1.61 -9.00 14.95
CA ARG A 107 2.87 -9.27 14.22
C ARG A 107 2.69 -9.23 12.70
N ARG A 108 1.57 -9.75 12.18
CA ARG A 108 1.26 -9.69 10.75
C ARG A 108 1.01 -8.27 10.27
N LEU A 109 0.38 -7.44 11.11
CA LEU A 109 0.18 -6.03 10.81
C LEU A 109 1.52 -5.32 10.55
N GLY A 110 2.52 -5.53 11.43
CA GLY A 110 3.86 -4.95 11.24
C GLY A 110 4.54 -5.41 9.95
N VAL A 111 4.46 -6.73 9.67
CA VAL A 111 5.01 -7.28 8.42
C VAL A 111 4.31 -6.69 7.19
N ALA A 112 3.01 -6.47 7.23
CA ALA A 112 2.27 -5.88 6.12
C ALA A 112 2.59 -4.39 5.94
N ALA A 113 2.60 -3.61 7.02
CA ALA A 113 2.83 -2.17 6.95
C ALA A 113 4.21 -1.80 6.39
N PHE A 114 5.23 -2.55 6.79
CA PHE A 114 6.61 -2.33 6.34
C PHE A 114 7.03 -3.25 5.18
N ASN A 115 6.07 -3.78 4.44
CA ASN A 115 6.33 -4.48 3.19
C ASN A 115 6.84 -3.49 2.15
N THR A 116 7.87 -3.87 1.41
CA THR A 116 8.44 -3.03 0.34
C THR A 116 7.41 -2.63 -0.72
N LEU A 117 6.42 -3.48 -0.98
CA LEU A 117 5.31 -3.14 -1.88
C LEU A 117 4.52 -1.94 -1.35
N VAL A 118 4.12 -1.96 -0.07
CA VAL A 118 3.34 -0.88 0.55
C VAL A 118 4.10 0.45 0.51
N LEU A 119 5.41 0.42 0.69
CA LEU A 119 6.26 1.62 0.62
C LEU A 119 6.45 2.10 -0.83
N ALA A 120 6.43 1.21 -1.81
CA ALA A 120 6.61 1.55 -3.21
C ALA A 120 5.35 2.18 -3.84
N VAL A 121 4.15 1.77 -3.42
CA VAL A 121 2.88 2.21 -4.05
C VAL A 121 2.68 3.72 -4.02
N PRO A 122 2.83 4.44 -2.88
CA PRO A 122 2.72 5.89 -2.86
C PRO A 122 3.72 6.58 -3.78
N PHE A 123 4.93 6.03 -3.88
CA PHE A 123 5.99 6.58 -4.73
C PHE A 123 5.69 6.42 -6.22
N ILE A 124 5.10 5.28 -6.60
CA ILE A 124 4.62 5.05 -7.97
C ILE A 124 3.52 6.04 -8.33
N ASN A 125 2.55 6.24 -7.44
CA ASN A 125 1.45 7.17 -7.64
C ASN A 125 1.96 8.62 -7.78
N TYR A 126 2.94 9.02 -6.98
CA TYR A 126 3.60 10.31 -7.07
C TYR A 126 4.26 10.51 -8.45
N ARG A 127 5.09 9.56 -8.89
CA ARG A 127 5.76 9.64 -10.20
C ARG A 127 4.81 9.61 -11.39
N ALA A 128 3.69 8.92 -11.26
CA ALA A 128 2.67 8.82 -12.31
C ALA A 128 1.67 9.99 -12.29
N THR A 129 1.75 10.89 -11.29
CA THR A 129 0.81 12.00 -11.07
C THR A 129 -0.65 11.56 -11.05
N PHE A 130 -0.92 10.42 -10.39
CA PHE A 130 -2.24 9.85 -10.30
C PHE A 130 -3.14 10.64 -9.35
N GLY A 131 -4.43 10.77 -9.72
CA GLY A 131 -5.46 11.27 -8.82
C GLY A 131 -5.89 10.21 -7.79
N ILE A 132 -6.83 10.57 -6.91
CA ILE A 132 -7.30 9.69 -5.83
C ILE A 132 -7.89 8.37 -6.37
N ALA A 133 -8.68 8.43 -7.43
CA ALA A 133 -9.31 7.24 -8.00
C ALA A 133 -8.29 6.24 -8.55
N GLU A 134 -7.30 6.74 -9.29
CA GLU A 134 -6.21 5.94 -9.84
C GLU A 134 -5.33 5.39 -8.71
N ALA A 135 -5.03 6.18 -7.69
CA ALA A 135 -4.23 5.76 -6.53
C ALA A 135 -4.90 4.61 -5.75
N ILE A 136 -6.24 4.66 -5.58
CA ILE A 136 -7.02 3.55 -5.01
C ILE A 136 -6.90 2.31 -5.91
N GLY A 137 -7.09 2.48 -7.22
CA GLY A 137 -6.99 1.40 -8.19
C GLY A 137 -5.63 0.71 -8.16
N VAL A 138 -4.55 1.48 -8.16
CA VAL A 138 -3.17 0.96 -8.06
C VAL A 138 -2.95 0.24 -6.73
N GLY A 139 -3.38 0.82 -5.61
CA GLY A 139 -3.24 0.22 -4.27
C GLY A 139 -3.92 -1.16 -4.18
N ILE A 140 -5.12 -1.28 -4.73
CA ILE A 140 -5.84 -2.56 -4.79
C ILE A 140 -5.18 -3.51 -5.79
N GLY A 141 -4.89 -3.05 -7.00
CA GLY A 141 -4.32 -3.88 -8.06
C GLY A 141 -2.98 -4.50 -7.68
N LEU A 142 -2.07 -3.70 -7.12
CA LEU A 142 -0.76 -4.19 -6.68
C LEU A 142 -0.84 -5.13 -5.47
N SER A 143 -1.81 -4.93 -4.59
CA SER A 143 -1.99 -5.82 -3.43
C SER A 143 -2.54 -7.20 -3.83
N LEU A 144 -3.36 -7.27 -4.89
CA LEU A 144 -3.89 -8.53 -5.42
C LEU A 144 -2.79 -9.45 -6.00
N ILE A 145 -1.62 -8.91 -6.33
CA ILE A 145 -0.47 -9.70 -6.77
C ILE A 145 -0.01 -10.72 -5.69
N HIS A 146 -0.35 -10.49 -4.43
CA HIS A 146 -0.01 -11.38 -3.32
C HIS A 146 -0.97 -12.56 -3.13
N ILE A 147 -2.04 -12.65 -3.90
CA ILE A 147 -3.01 -13.74 -3.89
C ILE A 147 -2.67 -14.77 -4.97
#